data_dcd5b0bfad5f926c90b983e163174a84
#
_entry.id   dcd5b0bfad5f926c90b983e163174a84
#
_cell.length_a   1.000
_cell.length_b   1.000
_cell.length_c   1.000
_cell.angle_alpha   90.00
_cell.angle_beta   90.00
_cell.angle_gamma   90.00
#
_symmetry.space_group_name_H-M   'P 1'
#
loop_
_entity.id
_entity.type
_entity.pdbx_description
1 polymer ?
#
loop_
_entity_poly.entity_id
_entity_poly.type
_entity_poly.pdbx_seq_one_letter_code
_entity_poly.pdbx_strand_id
1 'polypeptide(L)'
;MGRPGKARSVKLRRQLVSPPVRPEFGPTLPALVAPRIESLPRIAARALAALAVLVVVVIVALVLKLKDPVYSHSGPPASFSTTYSRSMTRLATPHGWPFELRENSSVGLAASFEINTLHLPAYGGEISGLLPVVAAGMIRHLQSSVPSFVLWSQGRTRINLVPGYTFTFQQTIDGRPYWGRYVLLTPHISGDREGLLITMLTDPALLKGATAPVTPDSVASVGVLFDPLERLRFS
;
A
#
# COMPACT_ATOMS: atom_id res chain seq x y z
N MET A 1 19.51 -15.34 -91.96
CA MET A 1 20.19 -16.09 -90.94
C MET A 1 20.95 -15.10 -90.08
N GLY A 2 20.40 -14.64 -88.96
CA GLY A 2 21.01 -13.68 -88.03
C GLY A 2 20.84 -14.20 -86.59
N ARG A 3 21.95 -14.45 -85.89
CA ARG A 3 21.98 -14.90 -84.50
C ARG A 3 21.66 -13.76 -83.52
N PRO A 4 20.82 -13.96 -82.52
CA PRO A 4 20.61 -12.94 -81.48
C PRO A 4 21.72 -12.95 -80.47
N GLY A 5 22.23 -11.75 -80.11
CA GLY A 5 23.25 -11.50 -79.17
C GLY A 5 22.72 -11.68 -77.73
N LYS A 6 23.52 -12.36 -76.90
CA LYS A 6 23.28 -12.51 -75.46
C LYS A 6 23.51 -11.17 -74.73
N ALA A 7 22.44 -10.62 -74.13
CA ALA A 7 22.56 -9.51 -73.20
C ALA A 7 23.12 -10.02 -71.87
N ARG A 8 24.30 -9.51 -71.44
CA ARG A 8 24.86 -9.69 -70.12
C ARG A 8 24.14 -8.79 -69.07
N SER A 9 23.37 -9.35 -68.20
CA SER A 9 22.80 -8.62 -67.08
C SER A 9 23.89 -8.39 -66.01
N VAL A 10 24.30 -7.14 -65.84
CA VAL A 10 25.18 -6.71 -64.78
C VAL A 10 24.33 -6.56 -63.47
N LYS A 11 24.45 -7.52 -62.55
CA LYS A 11 23.87 -7.40 -61.22
C LYS A 11 24.66 -6.36 -60.40
N LEU A 12 24.19 -5.13 -60.36
CA LEU A 12 24.64 -4.13 -59.40
C LEU A 12 24.20 -4.57 -58.00
N ARG A 13 25.10 -5.21 -57.24
CA ARG A 13 24.96 -5.37 -55.79
C ARG A 13 25.16 -4.00 -55.15
N ARG A 14 24.04 -3.29 -54.89
CA ARG A 14 24.04 -2.18 -53.94
C ARG A 14 24.34 -2.78 -52.55
N GLN A 15 25.58 -2.66 -52.11
CA GLN A 15 25.91 -2.79 -50.70
C GLN A 15 25.26 -1.59 -50.00
N LEU A 16 24.16 -1.84 -49.32
CA LEU A 16 23.61 -0.93 -48.30
C LEU A 16 24.60 -0.89 -47.14
N VAL A 17 25.55 0.03 -47.20
CA VAL A 17 26.36 0.40 -46.05
C VAL A 17 25.43 1.17 -45.13
N SER A 18 24.92 0.48 -44.12
CA SER A 18 24.19 1.14 -43.01
C SER A 18 25.14 2.16 -42.36
N PRO A 19 24.73 3.43 -42.22
CA PRO A 19 25.57 4.41 -41.58
C PRO A 19 25.85 3.91 -40.13
N PRO A 20 27.07 4.07 -39.62
CA PRO A 20 27.38 3.69 -38.24
C PRO A 20 26.48 4.48 -37.32
N VAL A 21 25.55 3.79 -36.63
CA VAL A 21 24.71 4.38 -35.59
C VAL A 21 25.66 4.84 -34.49
N ARG A 22 25.89 6.14 -34.41
CA ARG A 22 26.58 6.72 -33.25
C ARG A 22 25.64 6.61 -32.04
N PRO A 23 26.04 5.95 -30.94
CA PRO A 23 25.22 5.91 -29.75
C PRO A 23 25.02 7.36 -29.26
N GLU A 24 23.78 7.79 -29.12
CA GLU A 24 23.41 9.15 -28.66
C GLU A 24 23.94 9.46 -27.23
N PHE A 25 24.34 8.46 -26.46
CA PHE A 25 24.70 8.56 -25.06
C PHE A 25 26.18 8.20 -24.75
N GLY A 26 27.09 8.33 -25.69
CA GLY A 26 28.49 8.03 -25.42
C GLY A 26 28.81 6.53 -25.25
N PRO A 27 30.03 6.16 -24.85
CA PRO A 27 30.41 4.77 -24.66
C PRO A 27 29.64 4.15 -23.49
N THR A 28 29.09 2.95 -23.71
CA THR A 28 28.36 2.21 -22.68
C THR A 28 29.29 1.82 -21.52
N LEU A 29 28.75 1.70 -20.30
CA LEU A 29 29.49 1.25 -19.12
C LEU A 29 30.38 0.01 -19.38
N PRO A 30 29.93 -1.04 -20.08
CA PRO A 30 30.77 -2.17 -20.45
C PRO A 30 31.99 -1.78 -21.30
N ALA A 31 31.81 -0.87 -22.27
CA ALA A 31 32.90 -0.43 -23.14
C ALA A 31 33.97 0.41 -22.41
N LEU A 32 33.61 1.10 -21.33
CA LEU A 32 34.56 1.85 -20.50
C LEU A 32 35.31 0.96 -19.49
N VAL A 33 34.67 -0.12 -19.05
CA VAL A 33 35.20 -0.98 -17.97
C VAL A 33 35.97 -2.18 -18.52
N ALA A 34 35.56 -2.71 -19.69
CA ALA A 34 36.21 -3.89 -20.31
C ALA A 34 37.74 -3.80 -20.41
N PRO A 35 38.36 -2.73 -20.95
CA PRO A 35 39.81 -2.68 -21.10
C PRO A 35 40.57 -2.64 -19.75
N ARG A 36 39.93 -2.16 -18.69
CA ARG A 36 40.51 -2.15 -17.33
C ARG A 36 40.42 -3.52 -16.66
N ILE A 37 39.38 -4.29 -16.96
CA ILE A 37 39.22 -5.65 -16.42
C ILE A 37 40.18 -6.62 -17.12
N GLU A 38 40.41 -6.48 -18.42
CA GLU A 38 41.31 -7.33 -19.18
C GLU A 38 42.78 -7.21 -18.73
N SER A 39 43.18 -6.08 -18.17
CA SER A 39 44.50 -5.84 -17.63
C SER A 39 44.72 -6.41 -16.23
N LEU A 40 43.68 -6.89 -15.56
CA LEU A 40 43.77 -7.42 -14.20
C LEU A 40 44.25 -8.89 -14.21
N PRO A 41 45.11 -9.30 -13.26
CA PRO A 41 45.43 -10.70 -13.08
C PRO A 41 44.16 -11.51 -12.80
N ARG A 42 44.03 -12.71 -13.34
CA ARG A 42 42.83 -13.55 -13.31
C ARG A 42 42.22 -13.71 -11.89
N ILE A 43 43.09 -13.69 -10.86
CA ILE A 43 42.64 -13.76 -9.46
C ILE A 43 41.94 -12.48 -9.05
N ALA A 44 42.48 -11.31 -9.41
CA ALA A 44 41.85 -10.02 -9.11
C ALA A 44 40.51 -9.81 -9.86
N ALA A 45 40.42 -10.27 -11.10
CA ALA A 45 39.18 -10.24 -11.86
C ALA A 45 38.10 -11.13 -11.23
N ARG A 46 38.43 -12.32 -10.74
CA ARG A 46 37.51 -13.20 -10.01
C ARG A 46 37.07 -12.61 -8.67
N ALA A 47 38.00 -12.00 -7.94
CA ALA A 47 37.70 -11.33 -6.67
C ALA A 47 36.73 -10.13 -6.88
N LEU A 48 36.96 -9.35 -7.93
CA LEU A 48 36.07 -8.23 -8.28
C LEU A 48 34.68 -8.71 -8.68
N ALA A 49 34.57 -9.78 -9.45
CA ALA A 49 33.30 -10.38 -9.82
C ALA A 49 32.55 -10.93 -8.58
N ALA A 50 33.26 -11.62 -7.68
CA ALA A 50 32.68 -12.11 -6.44
C ALA A 50 32.17 -10.97 -5.54
N LEU A 51 32.96 -9.89 -5.43
CA LEU A 51 32.56 -8.68 -4.69
C LEU A 51 31.31 -8.04 -5.30
N ALA A 52 31.24 -7.92 -6.63
CA ALA A 52 30.08 -7.37 -7.31
C ALA A 52 28.81 -8.20 -7.04
N VAL A 53 28.92 -9.54 -7.11
CA VAL A 53 27.82 -10.45 -6.76
C VAL A 53 27.41 -10.27 -5.29
N LEU A 54 28.36 -10.20 -4.38
CA LEU A 54 28.09 -10.00 -2.95
C LEU A 54 27.34 -8.68 -2.72
N VAL A 55 27.76 -7.59 -3.35
CA VAL A 55 27.09 -6.27 -3.26
C VAL A 55 25.65 -6.36 -3.77
N VAL A 56 25.41 -7.01 -4.91
CA VAL A 56 24.06 -7.22 -5.45
C VAL A 56 23.21 -8.03 -4.48
N VAL A 57 23.72 -9.12 -3.93
CA VAL A 57 23.02 -9.95 -2.94
C VAL A 57 22.68 -9.15 -1.70
N VAL A 58 23.59 -8.33 -1.19
CA VAL A 58 23.35 -7.47 -0.02
C VAL A 58 22.28 -6.42 -0.34
N ILE A 59 22.35 -5.78 -1.50
CA ILE A 59 21.32 -4.80 -1.92
C ILE A 59 19.96 -5.46 -2.04
N VAL A 60 19.87 -6.63 -2.68
CA VAL A 60 18.61 -7.38 -2.80
C VAL A 60 18.07 -7.77 -1.42
N ALA A 61 18.92 -8.27 -0.54
CA ALA A 61 18.55 -8.63 0.83
C ALA A 61 18.06 -7.41 1.64
N LEU A 62 18.69 -6.25 1.47
CA LEU A 62 18.27 -5.00 2.08
C LEU A 62 16.90 -4.54 1.53
N VAL A 63 16.72 -4.56 0.22
CA VAL A 63 15.44 -4.20 -0.43
C VAL A 63 14.31 -5.12 0.03
N LEU A 64 14.56 -6.44 0.12
CA LEU A 64 13.58 -7.40 0.63
C LEU A 64 13.26 -7.18 2.12
N LYS A 65 14.26 -6.81 2.92
CA LYS A 65 14.05 -6.44 4.33
C LYS A 65 13.32 -5.12 4.52
N LEU A 66 13.37 -4.20 3.54
CA LEU A 66 12.71 -2.89 3.62
C LEU A 66 11.26 -2.92 3.12
N LYS A 67 10.80 -4.01 2.49
CA LYS A 67 9.40 -4.12 2.05
C LYS A 67 8.48 -4.29 3.26
N ASP A 68 7.45 -3.45 3.32
CA ASP A 68 6.42 -3.56 4.33
C ASP A 68 5.63 -4.86 4.19
N PRO A 69 5.18 -5.44 5.33
CA PRO A 69 4.38 -6.66 5.32
C PRO A 69 3.05 -6.42 4.58
N VAL A 70 2.63 -7.43 3.81
CA VAL A 70 1.33 -7.46 3.14
C VAL A 70 0.48 -8.53 3.81
N TYR A 71 -0.76 -8.19 4.09
CA TYR A 71 -1.77 -9.13 4.54
C TYR A 71 -2.85 -9.28 3.50
N SER A 72 -3.31 -10.52 3.28
CA SER A 72 -4.46 -10.82 2.43
C SER A 72 -5.45 -11.68 3.21
N HIS A 73 -6.71 -11.29 3.13
CA HIS A 73 -7.85 -12.05 3.64
C HIS A 73 -8.71 -12.50 2.46
N SER A 74 -9.19 -13.74 2.52
CA SER A 74 -10.13 -14.28 1.54
C SER A 74 -11.33 -14.87 2.25
N GLY A 75 -12.52 -14.48 1.85
CA GLY A 75 -13.77 -14.95 2.43
C GLY A 75 -14.65 -13.83 2.97
N PRO A 76 -15.79 -14.18 3.58
CA PRO A 76 -16.70 -13.21 4.18
C PRO A 76 -16.03 -12.38 5.28
N PRO A 77 -16.45 -11.12 5.45
CA PRO A 77 -17.48 -10.39 4.70
C PRO A 77 -16.96 -9.78 3.39
N ALA A 78 -15.65 -9.76 3.15
CA ALA A 78 -15.03 -9.32 1.91
C ALA A 78 -13.60 -9.83 1.80
N SER A 79 -13.19 -10.20 0.61
CA SER A 79 -11.78 -10.46 0.32
C SER A 79 -11.04 -9.14 0.16
N PHE A 80 -9.90 -8.99 0.84
CA PHE A 80 -9.10 -7.77 0.76
C PHE A 80 -7.61 -8.06 0.98
N SER A 81 -6.79 -7.11 0.55
CA SER A 81 -5.37 -7.05 0.91
C SER A 81 -5.00 -5.66 1.42
N THR A 82 -4.03 -5.59 2.31
CA THR A 82 -3.48 -4.33 2.79
C THR A 82 -1.99 -4.47 3.11
N THR A 83 -1.30 -3.35 3.11
CA THR A 83 0.11 -3.24 3.50
C THR A 83 0.19 -2.40 4.76
N TYR A 84 1.05 -2.76 5.69
CA TYR A 84 1.18 -2.03 6.95
C TYR A 84 2.64 -1.88 7.38
N SER A 85 2.93 -0.87 8.20
CA SER A 85 4.27 -0.63 8.73
C SER A 85 4.76 -1.81 9.58
N ARG A 86 6.06 -2.08 9.53
CA ARG A 86 6.73 -3.10 10.38
C ARG A 86 6.74 -2.74 11.86
N SER A 87 6.51 -1.48 12.21
CA SER A 87 6.33 -1.07 13.61
C SER A 87 5.04 -1.62 14.21
N MET A 88 4.06 -1.95 13.34
CA MET A 88 2.81 -2.56 13.77
C MET A 88 2.93 -4.08 13.86
N THR A 89 2.42 -4.63 14.94
CA THR A 89 2.32 -6.07 15.16
C THR A 89 0.90 -6.53 14.86
N ARG A 90 0.78 -7.55 14.01
CA ARG A 90 -0.51 -8.21 13.79
C ARG A 90 -0.84 -9.10 14.99
N LEU A 91 -2.03 -8.92 15.54
CA LEU A 91 -2.54 -9.81 16.58
C LEU A 91 -3.07 -11.11 15.97
N ALA A 92 -2.78 -12.21 16.64
CA ALA A 92 -3.32 -13.51 16.27
C ALA A 92 -4.80 -13.57 16.71
N THR A 93 -5.70 -13.71 15.74
CA THR A 93 -7.12 -13.88 15.97
C THR A 93 -7.57 -15.25 15.45
N PRO A 94 -8.61 -15.87 16.01
CA PRO A 94 -9.15 -17.13 15.48
C PRO A 94 -9.49 -16.97 14.00
N HIS A 95 -9.00 -17.89 13.16
CA HIS A 95 -9.19 -17.87 11.70
C HIS A 95 -8.73 -16.59 11.00
N GLY A 96 -7.87 -15.75 11.66
CA GLY A 96 -7.39 -14.48 11.11
C GLY A 96 -8.42 -13.35 11.08
N TRP A 97 -9.56 -13.52 11.78
CA TRP A 97 -10.65 -12.55 11.83
C TRP A 97 -11.15 -12.35 13.29
N PRO A 98 -11.41 -11.11 13.76
CA PRO A 98 -11.16 -9.84 13.04
C PRO A 98 -9.67 -9.63 12.72
N PHE A 99 -9.38 -8.78 11.72
CA PHE A 99 -8.01 -8.39 11.42
C PHE A 99 -7.60 -7.23 12.32
N GLU A 100 -6.51 -7.37 13.04
CA GLU A 100 -6.06 -6.37 14.00
C GLU A 100 -4.55 -6.15 13.94
N LEU A 101 -4.15 -4.87 13.86
CA LEU A 101 -2.78 -4.39 13.96
C LEU A 101 -2.66 -3.48 15.17
N ARG A 102 -1.57 -3.63 15.93
CA ARG A 102 -1.22 -2.73 17.03
C ARG A 102 0.22 -2.27 16.94
N GLU A 103 0.43 -1.01 17.27
CA GLU A 103 1.72 -0.46 17.60
C GLU A 103 1.71 -0.06 19.07
N ASN A 104 2.70 -0.53 19.81
CA ASN A 104 2.86 -0.18 21.24
C ASN A 104 4.09 0.71 21.39
N SER A 105 3.97 1.71 22.25
CA SER A 105 5.09 2.52 22.73
C SER A 105 5.50 2.04 24.13
N SER A 106 6.59 2.61 24.66
CA SER A 106 7.03 2.35 26.05
C SER A 106 5.99 2.71 27.12
N VAL A 107 4.97 3.46 26.74
CA VAL A 107 3.95 4.00 27.64
C VAL A 107 2.52 3.48 27.37
N GLY A 108 2.36 2.54 26.45
CA GLY A 108 1.08 1.91 26.13
C GLY A 108 0.76 1.88 24.63
N LEU A 109 -0.52 1.78 24.30
CA LEU A 109 -0.97 1.74 22.91
C LEU A 109 -0.58 3.03 22.20
N ALA A 110 0.14 2.89 21.10
CA ALA A 110 0.53 3.98 20.22
C ALA A 110 -0.48 4.19 19.08
N ALA A 111 -0.82 3.09 18.42
CA ALA A 111 -1.82 3.07 17.36
C ALA A 111 -2.46 1.69 17.24
N SER A 112 -3.72 1.64 16.80
CA SER A 112 -4.41 0.41 16.41
C SER A 112 -5.19 0.60 15.12
N PHE A 113 -5.25 -0.47 14.35
CA PHE A 113 -6.04 -0.59 13.13
C PHE A 113 -6.75 -1.94 13.17
N GLU A 114 -8.07 -1.91 13.08
CA GLU A 114 -8.90 -3.10 13.19
C GLU A 114 -9.93 -3.12 12.07
N ILE A 115 -10.16 -4.29 11.46
CA ILE A 115 -11.24 -4.52 10.50
C ILE A 115 -12.14 -5.59 11.05
N ASN A 116 -13.41 -5.23 11.23
CA ASN A 116 -14.49 -6.09 11.70
C ASN A 116 -15.60 -6.22 10.66
N THR A 117 -16.47 -7.20 10.85
CA THR A 117 -17.73 -7.29 10.11
C THR A 117 -18.70 -6.20 10.56
N LEU A 118 -19.26 -5.46 9.61
CA LEU A 118 -20.35 -4.52 9.82
C LEU A 118 -21.66 -5.19 9.42
N HIS A 119 -22.46 -5.58 10.39
CA HIS A 119 -23.80 -6.10 10.14
C HIS A 119 -24.79 -4.98 9.87
N LEU A 120 -25.36 -4.95 8.68
CA LEU A 120 -26.34 -3.93 8.27
C LEU A 120 -27.77 -4.48 8.40
N PRO A 121 -28.71 -3.69 8.93
CA PRO A 121 -30.12 -4.09 8.97
C PRO A 121 -30.70 -4.20 7.56
N ALA A 122 -31.86 -4.88 7.46
CA ALA A 122 -32.60 -4.95 6.21
C ALA A 122 -33.01 -3.53 5.77
N TYR A 123 -32.73 -3.20 4.52
CA TYR A 123 -33.02 -1.90 3.95
C TYR A 123 -33.49 -2.05 2.50
N GLY A 124 -34.60 -1.36 2.16
CA GLY A 124 -35.21 -1.45 0.82
C GLY A 124 -34.62 -0.48 -0.21
N GLY A 125 -33.67 0.35 0.18
CA GLY A 125 -33.01 1.33 -0.69
C GLY A 125 -31.55 0.98 -0.99
N GLU A 126 -30.81 1.93 -1.54
CA GLU A 126 -29.39 1.79 -1.75
C GLU A 126 -28.64 1.73 -0.40
N ILE A 127 -27.83 0.69 -0.20
CA ILE A 127 -27.15 0.41 1.08
C ILE A 127 -26.24 1.55 1.50
N SER A 128 -25.60 2.25 0.56
CA SER A 128 -24.75 3.41 0.87
C SER A 128 -25.54 4.54 1.57
N GLY A 129 -26.84 4.66 1.32
CA GLY A 129 -27.73 5.60 1.99
C GLY A 129 -28.06 5.23 3.44
N LEU A 130 -27.90 3.95 3.82
CA LEU A 130 -28.11 3.48 5.18
C LEU A 130 -26.92 3.81 6.11
N LEU A 131 -25.71 3.88 5.58
CA LEU A 131 -24.48 4.06 6.39
C LEU A 131 -24.52 5.29 7.32
N PRO A 132 -25.02 6.47 6.91
CA PRO A 132 -25.16 7.62 7.82
C PRO A 132 -26.08 7.32 9.02
N VAL A 133 -27.15 6.54 8.82
CA VAL A 133 -28.09 6.17 9.89
C VAL A 133 -27.42 5.20 10.88
N VAL A 134 -26.70 4.21 10.36
CA VAL A 134 -25.92 3.26 11.17
C VAL A 134 -24.85 4.01 11.96
N ALA A 135 -24.08 4.89 11.31
CA ALA A 135 -23.06 5.72 11.95
C ALA A 135 -23.65 6.61 13.07
N ALA A 136 -24.80 7.25 12.82
CA ALA A 136 -25.50 8.04 13.83
C ALA A 136 -25.95 7.19 15.05
N GLY A 137 -26.34 5.93 14.81
CA GLY A 137 -26.63 4.97 15.89
C GLY A 137 -25.39 4.63 16.71
N MET A 138 -24.26 4.35 16.04
CA MET A 138 -22.98 4.08 16.69
C MET A 138 -22.47 5.29 17.49
N ILE A 139 -22.56 6.49 16.95
CA ILE A 139 -22.15 7.73 17.61
C ILE A 139 -22.96 7.93 18.90
N ARG A 140 -24.30 7.78 18.85
CA ARG A 140 -25.13 7.89 20.06
C ARG A 140 -24.77 6.83 21.11
N HIS A 141 -24.51 5.61 20.67
CA HIS A 141 -24.07 4.55 21.60
C HIS A 141 -22.75 4.89 22.26
N LEU A 142 -21.76 5.34 21.50
CA LEU A 142 -20.46 5.76 22.01
C LEU A 142 -20.59 6.96 22.97
N GLN A 143 -21.41 7.96 22.65
CA GLN A 143 -21.69 9.11 23.53
C GLN A 143 -22.34 8.69 24.85
N SER A 144 -23.14 7.64 24.86
CA SER A 144 -23.78 7.15 26.10
C SER A 144 -22.90 6.21 26.91
N SER A 145 -22.02 5.44 26.26
CA SER A 145 -21.20 4.39 26.91
C SER A 145 -19.77 4.83 27.25
N VAL A 146 -19.25 5.85 26.57
CA VAL A 146 -17.89 6.38 26.77
C VAL A 146 -17.97 7.85 27.15
N PRO A 147 -17.90 8.19 28.46
CA PRO A 147 -18.10 9.57 28.94
C PRO A 147 -17.14 10.60 28.33
N SER A 148 -15.93 10.16 27.93
CA SER A 148 -14.91 11.03 27.32
C SER A 148 -15.03 11.13 25.79
N PHE A 149 -16.00 10.46 25.18
CA PHE A 149 -16.18 10.49 23.72
C PHE A 149 -16.68 11.86 23.23
N VAL A 150 -15.93 12.44 22.32
CA VAL A 150 -16.30 13.70 21.65
C VAL A 150 -16.22 13.48 20.15
N LEU A 151 -17.36 13.56 19.46
CA LEU A 151 -17.41 13.54 18.01
C LEU A 151 -16.72 14.79 17.45
N TRP A 152 -15.83 14.61 16.48
CA TRP A 152 -15.13 15.71 15.82
C TRP A 152 -15.72 16.02 14.45
N SER A 153 -15.76 15.04 13.56
CA SER A 153 -16.32 15.20 12.23
C SER A 153 -16.99 13.92 11.74
N GLN A 154 -17.83 14.03 10.74
CA GLN A 154 -18.42 12.87 10.07
C GLN A 154 -18.77 13.21 8.63
N GLY A 155 -18.79 12.21 7.74
CA GLY A 155 -19.11 12.43 6.33
C GLY A 155 -19.03 11.18 5.48
N ARG A 156 -19.42 11.34 4.23
CA ARG A 156 -19.25 10.29 3.22
C ARG A 156 -17.76 10.13 2.89
N THR A 157 -17.36 8.90 2.63
CA THR A 157 -16.00 8.56 2.22
C THR A 157 -16.05 7.50 1.12
N ARG A 158 -14.89 7.23 0.53
CA ARG A 158 -14.71 6.15 -0.43
C ARG A 158 -13.31 5.57 -0.23
N ILE A 159 -13.24 4.26 -0.05
CA ILE A 159 -11.97 3.54 0.04
C ILE A 159 -11.88 2.62 -1.19
N ASN A 160 -10.94 2.91 -2.07
CA ASN A 160 -10.73 2.13 -3.31
C ASN A 160 -12.02 1.81 -4.07
N LEU A 161 -12.80 2.84 -4.36
CA LEU A 161 -14.08 2.80 -5.09
C LEU A 161 -15.25 2.25 -4.28
N VAL A 162 -15.04 1.64 -3.12
CA VAL A 162 -16.13 1.18 -2.24
C VAL A 162 -16.71 2.37 -1.48
N PRO A 163 -18.01 2.64 -1.63
CA PRO A 163 -18.67 3.70 -0.90
C PRO A 163 -18.69 3.43 0.61
N GLY A 164 -18.54 4.49 1.39
CA GLY A 164 -18.51 4.38 2.84
C GLY A 164 -18.98 5.63 3.55
N TYR A 165 -18.99 5.54 4.86
CA TYR A 165 -19.22 6.67 5.77
C TYR A 165 -18.15 6.66 6.85
N THR A 166 -17.68 7.82 7.25
CA THR A 166 -16.62 7.94 8.26
C THR A 166 -17.02 8.94 9.32
N PHE A 167 -16.55 8.72 10.53
CA PHE A 167 -16.55 9.75 11.56
C PHE A 167 -15.25 9.69 12.36
N THR A 168 -14.81 10.85 12.83
CA THR A 168 -13.61 11.03 13.65
C THR A 168 -14.01 11.53 15.03
N PHE A 169 -13.24 11.19 16.03
CA PHE A 169 -13.55 11.48 17.41
C PHE A 169 -12.28 11.57 18.27
N GLN A 170 -12.45 12.10 19.46
CA GLN A 170 -11.46 11.93 20.52
C GLN A 170 -12.10 11.24 21.73
N GLN A 171 -11.29 10.51 22.48
CA GLN A 171 -11.67 9.86 23.74
C GLN A 171 -10.47 9.73 24.65
N THR A 172 -10.73 9.47 25.93
CA THR A 172 -9.69 9.17 26.91
C THR A 172 -9.77 7.69 27.29
N ILE A 173 -8.64 6.99 27.20
CA ILE A 173 -8.49 5.59 27.61
C ILE A 173 -7.39 5.56 28.65
N ASP A 174 -7.67 5.05 29.85
CA ASP A 174 -6.72 4.99 30.96
C ASP A 174 -6.04 6.34 31.26
N GLY A 175 -6.81 7.41 31.23
CA GLY A 175 -6.35 8.77 31.50
C GLY A 175 -5.57 9.44 30.35
N ARG A 176 -5.45 8.79 29.17
CA ARG A 176 -4.71 9.31 28.01
C ARG A 176 -5.67 9.70 26.89
N PRO A 177 -5.42 10.81 26.21
CA PRO A 177 -6.21 11.18 25.04
C PRO A 177 -5.83 10.28 23.84
N TYR A 178 -6.86 9.82 23.14
CA TYR A 178 -6.75 9.14 21.85
C TYR A 178 -7.62 9.84 20.83
N TRP A 179 -7.13 9.88 19.59
CA TRP A 179 -7.94 10.23 18.44
C TRP A 179 -8.30 8.98 17.68
N GLY A 180 -9.54 8.93 17.23
CA GLY A 180 -10.05 7.78 16.53
C GLY A 180 -10.79 8.15 15.25
N ARG A 181 -10.87 7.15 14.38
CA ARG A 181 -11.65 7.19 13.15
C ARG A 181 -12.35 5.85 12.96
N TYR A 182 -13.65 5.92 12.69
CA TYR A 182 -14.40 4.79 12.15
C TYR A 182 -14.63 5.00 10.67
N VAL A 183 -14.52 3.90 9.90
CA VAL A 183 -14.95 3.86 8.50
C VAL A 183 -15.90 2.67 8.33
N LEU A 184 -17.10 2.97 7.91
CA LEU A 184 -18.14 2.00 7.57
C LEU A 184 -18.15 1.85 6.06
N LEU A 185 -17.94 0.64 5.54
CA LEU A 185 -17.96 0.35 4.12
C LEU A 185 -19.15 -0.54 3.77
N THR A 186 -19.75 -0.29 2.62
CA THR A 186 -20.82 -1.14 2.08
C THR A 186 -20.31 -2.55 1.84
N PRO A 187 -21.20 -3.57 1.81
CA PRO A 187 -20.87 -4.89 1.34
C PRO A 187 -20.24 -4.84 -0.06
N HIS A 188 -19.26 -5.71 -0.29
CA HIS A 188 -18.62 -5.81 -1.61
C HIS A 188 -19.56 -6.50 -2.63
N ILE A 189 -20.36 -7.46 -2.16
CA ILE A 189 -21.32 -8.20 -2.98
C ILE A 189 -22.69 -7.54 -2.84
N SER A 190 -23.32 -7.24 -3.96
CA SER A 190 -24.68 -6.68 -3.99
C SER A 190 -25.69 -7.67 -3.39
N GLY A 191 -26.50 -7.17 -2.46
CA GLY A 191 -27.48 -7.98 -1.75
C GLY A 191 -27.02 -8.52 -0.40
N ASP A 192 -25.72 -8.52 -0.12
CA ASP A 192 -25.19 -8.88 1.19
C ASP A 192 -25.48 -7.79 2.23
N ARG A 193 -25.55 -8.21 3.49
CA ARG A 193 -25.74 -7.32 4.65
C ARG A 193 -24.49 -7.18 5.51
N GLU A 194 -23.40 -7.77 5.07
CA GLU A 194 -22.13 -7.76 5.78
C GLU A 194 -21.15 -6.87 5.05
N GLY A 195 -20.94 -5.69 5.57
CA GLY A 195 -19.90 -4.77 5.16
C GLY A 195 -18.68 -4.85 6.07
N LEU A 196 -17.81 -3.86 5.96
CA LEU A 196 -16.61 -3.74 6.81
C LEU A 196 -16.73 -2.54 7.72
N LEU A 197 -16.35 -2.74 8.98
CA LEU A 197 -16.13 -1.71 9.97
C LEU A 197 -14.63 -1.60 10.26
N ILE A 198 -14.03 -0.49 9.88
CA ILE A 198 -12.62 -0.20 10.16
C ILE A 198 -12.58 0.74 11.35
N THR A 199 -11.85 0.34 12.39
CA THR A 199 -11.62 1.13 13.60
C THR A 199 -10.16 1.49 13.68
N MET A 200 -9.87 2.75 13.88
CA MET A 200 -8.51 3.27 14.03
C MET A 200 -8.40 4.13 15.27
N LEU A 201 -7.35 3.93 16.04
CA LEU A 201 -7.00 4.75 17.20
C LEU A 201 -5.53 5.14 17.11
N THR A 202 -5.19 6.32 17.57
CA THR A 202 -3.79 6.76 17.68
C THR A 202 -3.62 7.72 18.84
N ASP A 203 -2.46 7.65 19.48
CA ASP A 203 -2.01 8.68 20.42
C ASP A 203 -1.67 9.96 19.63
N PRO A 204 -2.31 11.11 19.90
CA PRO A 204 -2.04 12.36 19.21
C PRO A 204 -0.56 12.79 19.29
N ALA A 205 0.15 12.40 20.34
CA ALA A 205 1.55 12.74 20.51
C ALA A 205 2.46 12.13 19.44
N LEU A 206 2.03 11.04 18.79
CA LEU A 206 2.77 10.36 17.74
C LEU A 206 2.52 10.92 16.34
N LEU A 207 1.52 11.78 16.18
CA LEU A 207 1.24 12.48 14.91
C LEU A 207 2.07 13.77 14.76
N LYS A 208 3.01 14.02 15.69
CA LYS A 208 3.93 15.16 15.64
C LYS A 208 4.85 15.05 14.43
N GLY A 209 4.99 16.15 13.67
CA GLY A 209 5.81 16.22 12.47
C GLY A 209 5.03 16.34 11.17
N ALA A 210 3.70 16.30 11.20
CA ALA A 210 2.88 16.68 10.07
C ALA A 210 3.05 18.18 9.76
N THR A 211 3.15 18.52 8.48
CA THR A 211 3.27 19.92 8.01
C THR A 211 1.97 20.73 8.17
N ALA A 212 0.86 20.07 8.48
CA ALA A 212 -0.46 20.66 8.71
C ALA A 212 -0.86 20.57 10.19
N PRO A 213 -1.80 21.40 10.67
CA PRO A 213 -2.38 21.26 11.99
C PRO A 213 -2.93 19.84 12.18
N VAL A 214 -2.49 19.17 13.24
CA VAL A 214 -2.92 17.82 13.56
C VAL A 214 -4.22 17.89 14.33
N THR A 215 -5.25 17.23 13.82
CA THR A 215 -6.61 17.14 14.39
C THR A 215 -7.06 15.68 14.34
N PRO A 216 -8.17 15.29 14.97
CA PRO A 216 -8.73 13.95 14.81
C PRO A 216 -8.96 13.54 13.35
N ASP A 217 -9.17 14.48 12.41
CA ASP A 217 -9.29 14.20 10.98
C ASP A 217 -7.96 13.73 10.35
N SER A 218 -6.83 13.96 11.02
CA SER A 218 -5.52 13.50 10.59
C SER A 218 -5.29 12.00 10.83
N VAL A 219 -6.18 11.33 11.58
CA VAL A 219 -6.09 9.88 11.80
C VAL A 219 -6.18 9.16 10.46
N ALA A 220 -5.19 8.33 10.17
CA ALA A 220 -4.98 7.64 8.89
C ALA A 220 -4.73 8.55 7.66
N SER A 221 -4.50 9.84 7.85
CA SER A 221 -3.98 10.73 6.81
C SER A 221 -2.46 10.89 6.90
N VAL A 222 -1.90 10.57 8.06
CA VAL A 222 -0.45 10.59 8.35
C VAL A 222 -0.11 9.48 9.34
N GLY A 223 1.18 9.15 9.45
CA GLY A 223 1.68 8.16 10.42
C GLY A 223 1.41 6.71 10.00
N VAL A 224 1.56 5.80 10.97
CA VAL A 224 1.54 4.34 10.74
C VAL A 224 0.18 3.79 10.26
N LEU A 225 -0.91 4.53 10.49
CA LEU A 225 -2.27 4.16 10.08
C LEU A 225 -2.59 4.56 8.63
N PHE A 226 -1.74 5.35 7.99
CA PHE A 226 -1.94 5.79 6.60
C PHE A 226 -1.90 4.60 5.63
N ASP A 227 -0.82 3.82 5.66
CA ASP A 227 -0.63 2.72 4.73
C ASP A 227 -1.73 1.65 4.81
N PRO A 228 -2.15 1.13 5.99
CA PRO A 228 -3.16 0.10 6.05
C PRO A 228 -4.53 0.56 5.52
N LEU A 229 -4.87 1.84 5.60
CA LEU A 229 -6.10 2.36 5.04
C LEU A 229 -5.98 2.68 3.54
N GLU A 230 -4.94 3.41 3.14
CA GLU A 230 -4.74 3.86 1.74
C GLU A 230 -4.47 2.69 0.79
N ARG A 231 -3.76 1.67 1.27
CA ARG A 231 -3.42 0.48 0.49
C ARG A 231 -4.39 -0.68 0.67
N LEU A 232 -5.52 -0.46 1.32
CA LEU A 232 -6.58 -1.46 1.40
C LEU A 232 -7.16 -1.69 0.00
N ARG A 233 -7.10 -2.92 -0.52
CA ARG A 233 -7.60 -3.32 -1.84
C ARG A 233 -8.61 -4.44 -1.67
N PHE A 234 -9.72 -4.34 -2.39
CA PHE A 234 -10.76 -5.37 -2.44
C PHE A 234 -10.57 -6.22 -3.70
N SER A 235 -10.79 -7.52 -3.59
CA SER A 235 -10.67 -8.51 -4.69
C SER A 235 -11.97 -9.27 -4.91
#